data_7f9da65a66723a267cd1fd1200758d0e
#
_entry.id   7f9da65a66723a267cd1fd1200758d0e
#
_cell.length_a   1.000
_cell.length_b   1.000
_cell.length_c   1.000
_cell.angle_alpha   90.00
_cell.angle_beta   90.00
_cell.angle_gamma   90.00
#
_symmetry.space_group_name_H-M   'P 1'
#
loop_
_entity.id
_entity.type
_entity.pdbx_description
1 polymer ?
#
loop_
_entity_poly.entity_id
_entity_poly.type
_entity_poly.pdbx_seq_one_letter_code
_entity_poly.pdbx_strand_id
1 'polypeptide(L)'
;LKLIETDEFMKAARLRRFGGASAARALMTILRINKINKLYEEVSQYRGMAFIDALIGKLQLEYEVSEEELKKIPETGPFIIVCNHPYGGIDGMLLVKILEHRRNDIKVMSNFILNKIEPVSEYMLPVNPFERRKDAASSLKGIKMALEHLREGKVLAIFPAGEVSSYNEDN
;
A
#
# COMPACT_ATOMS: atom_id res chain seq x y z
N LEU A 1 -8.74 9.08 14.92
CA LEU A 1 -7.59 8.17 14.79
C LEU A 1 -6.63 8.72 13.75
N LYS A 2 -5.31 8.82 14.07
CA LYS A 2 -4.31 9.30 13.11
C LYS A 2 -3.55 8.12 12.53
N LEU A 3 -3.33 8.14 11.22
CA LEU A 3 -2.49 7.16 10.53
C LEU A 3 -1.01 7.39 10.84
N ILE A 4 -0.59 8.66 10.90
CA ILE A 4 0.79 9.07 11.17
C ILE A 4 0.79 9.99 12.39
N GLU A 5 1.34 9.50 13.49
CA GLU A 5 1.50 10.27 14.72
C GLU A 5 2.71 11.20 14.64
N THR A 6 2.61 12.36 15.33
CA THR A 6 3.69 13.37 15.32
C THR A 6 5.01 12.81 15.85
N ASP A 7 4.96 11.97 16.89
CA ASP A 7 6.15 11.39 17.50
C ASP A 7 6.82 10.35 16.61
N GLU A 8 6.03 9.57 15.87
CA GLU A 8 6.55 8.63 14.87
C GLU A 8 7.22 9.37 13.72
N PHE A 9 6.53 10.40 13.20
CA PHE A 9 7.07 11.24 12.13
C PHE A 9 8.37 11.93 12.57
N MET A 10 8.40 12.49 13.77
CA MET A 10 9.60 13.12 14.36
C MET A 10 10.77 12.13 14.45
N LYS A 11 10.52 10.89 14.85
CA LYS A 11 11.54 9.83 14.91
C LYS A 11 12.04 9.46 13.52
N ALA A 12 11.13 9.23 12.57
CA ALA A 12 11.45 8.85 11.20
C ALA A 12 12.25 9.95 10.48
N ALA A 13 11.86 11.22 10.64
CA ALA A 13 12.53 12.37 10.05
C ALA A 13 13.77 12.82 10.82
N ARG A 14 14.17 12.13 11.91
CA ARG A 14 15.33 12.45 12.78
C ARG A 14 15.33 13.87 13.34
N LEU A 15 14.15 14.45 13.57
CA LEU A 15 13.98 15.85 13.96
C LEU A 15 14.23 16.13 15.45
N ARG A 16 14.52 15.13 16.28
CA ARG A 16 14.78 15.31 17.72
C ARG A 16 15.86 16.35 18.01
N ARG A 17 16.86 16.50 17.12
CA ARG A 17 17.97 17.46 17.23
C ARG A 17 17.66 18.83 16.61
N PHE A 18 16.61 18.96 15.81
CA PHE A 18 16.28 20.13 14.98
C PHE A 18 14.87 20.64 15.28
N GLY A 19 14.62 21.13 16.49
CA GLY A 19 13.32 21.71 16.85
C GLY A 19 12.23 20.74 17.30
N GLY A 20 12.53 19.44 17.38
CA GLY A 20 11.64 18.43 18.00
C GLY A 20 10.22 18.40 17.44
N ALA A 21 9.22 18.37 18.33
CA ALA A 21 7.82 18.24 17.95
C ALA A 21 7.26 19.45 17.17
N SER A 22 7.83 20.66 17.38
CA SER A 22 7.40 21.85 16.63
C SER A 22 7.85 21.80 15.18
N ALA A 23 9.10 21.40 14.92
CA ALA A 23 9.63 21.19 13.58
C ALA A 23 8.87 20.04 12.87
N ALA A 24 8.57 18.96 13.60
CA ALA A 24 7.78 17.85 13.07
C ALA A 24 6.38 18.31 12.62
N ARG A 25 5.67 19.08 13.44
CA ARG A 25 4.35 19.63 13.09
C ARG A 25 4.39 20.57 11.89
N ALA A 26 5.39 21.46 11.82
CA ALA A 26 5.56 22.34 10.67
C ALA A 26 5.80 21.53 9.38
N LEU A 27 6.69 20.54 9.42
CA LEU A 27 6.99 19.70 8.27
C LEU A 27 5.80 18.81 7.86
N MET A 28 5.06 18.25 8.81
CA MET A 28 3.82 17.52 8.53
C MET A 28 2.78 18.40 7.82
N THR A 29 2.73 19.69 8.16
CA THR A 29 1.82 20.65 7.49
C THR A 29 2.29 20.93 6.07
N ILE A 30 3.58 21.18 5.85
CA ILE A 30 4.18 21.41 4.52
C ILE A 30 3.97 20.19 3.63
N LEU A 31 4.21 18.98 4.13
CA LEU A 31 4.03 17.72 3.43
C LEU A 31 2.56 17.26 3.34
N ARG A 32 1.63 18.07 3.83
CA ARG A 32 0.19 17.78 3.84
C ARG A 32 -0.21 16.48 4.55
N ILE A 33 0.62 15.97 5.46
CA ILE A 33 0.35 14.75 6.24
C ILE A 33 -0.94 14.90 7.07
N ASN A 34 -1.23 16.11 7.52
CA ASN A 34 -2.48 16.41 8.20
C ASN A 34 -3.72 16.14 7.34
N LYS A 35 -3.63 16.31 6.00
CA LYS A 35 -4.71 15.95 5.07
C LYS A 35 -4.88 14.43 4.96
N ILE A 36 -3.77 13.70 4.94
CA ILE A 36 -3.77 12.23 4.93
C ILE A 36 -4.40 11.70 6.21
N ASN A 37 -4.02 12.23 7.37
CA ASN A 37 -4.60 11.86 8.65
C ASN A 37 -6.11 12.14 8.72
N LYS A 38 -6.55 13.30 8.21
CA LYS A 38 -7.97 13.65 8.16
C LYS A 38 -8.73 12.70 7.24
N LEU A 39 -8.21 12.43 6.04
CA LEU A 39 -8.81 11.47 5.11
C LEU A 39 -8.93 10.08 5.75
N TYR A 40 -7.87 9.61 6.40
CA TYR A 40 -7.87 8.33 7.09
C TYR A 40 -8.92 8.29 8.20
N GLU A 41 -9.02 9.34 9.02
CA GLU A 41 -10.02 9.45 10.09
C GLU A 41 -11.46 9.34 9.56
N GLU A 42 -11.74 9.95 8.40
CA GLU A 42 -13.07 9.92 7.77
C GLU A 42 -13.46 8.53 7.25
N VAL A 43 -12.48 7.68 6.87
CA VAL A 43 -12.74 6.36 6.28
C VAL A 43 -12.35 5.18 7.19
N SER A 44 -11.63 5.41 8.28
CA SER A 44 -11.09 4.36 9.16
C SER A 44 -12.15 3.53 9.91
N GLN A 45 -13.40 3.96 9.90
CA GLN A 45 -14.53 3.19 10.43
C GLN A 45 -14.91 1.99 9.54
N TYR A 46 -14.55 2.02 8.27
CA TYR A 46 -14.79 0.94 7.31
C TYR A 46 -13.64 -0.07 7.34
N ARG A 47 -13.88 -1.27 6.81
CA ARG A 47 -12.91 -2.38 6.74
C ARG A 47 -12.96 -3.01 5.37
N GLY A 48 -11.86 -3.65 4.98
CA GLY A 48 -11.78 -4.40 3.74
C GLY A 48 -12.16 -3.57 2.51
N MET A 49 -13.00 -4.14 1.67
CA MET A 49 -13.45 -3.48 0.44
C MET A 49 -14.24 -2.20 0.71
N ALA A 50 -15.04 -2.14 1.77
CA ALA A 50 -15.78 -0.93 2.13
C ALA A 50 -14.85 0.26 2.47
N PHE A 51 -13.67 0.00 3.04
CA PHE A 51 -12.65 1.02 3.24
C PHE A 51 -12.09 1.51 1.90
N ILE A 52 -11.78 0.59 0.98
CA ILE A 52 -11.26 0.93 -0.35
C ILE A 52 -12.28 1.77 -1.12
N ASP A 53 -13.55 1.40 -1.11
CA ASP A 53 -14.63 2.14 -1.78
C ASP A 53 -14.81 3.54 -1.19
N ALA A 54 -14.81 3.65 0.14
CA ALA A 54 -14.90 4.94 0.82
C ALA A 54 -13.70 5.85 0.48
N LEU A 55 -12.50 5.28 0.43
CA LEU A 55 -11.28 6.01 0.08
C LEU A 55 -11.30 6.50 -1.37
N ILE A 56 -11.64 5.62 -2.32
CA ILE A 56 -11.79 5.95 -3.75
C ILE A 56 -12.81 7.08 -3.93
N GLY A 57 -13.97 6.97 -3.28
CA GLY A 57 -15.02 7.98 -3.33
C GLY A 57 -14.59 9.33 -2.74
N LYS A 58 -13.89 9.33 -1.60
CA LYS A 58 -13.36 10.56 -0.98
C LYS A 58 -12.27 11.24 -1.81
N LEU A 59 -11.46 10.47 -2.50
CA LEU A 59 -10.42 10.98 -3.40
C LEU A 59 -10.98 11.35 -4.78
N GLN A 60 -12.25 11.04 -5.04
CA GLN A 60 -12.90 11.23 -6.35
C GLN A 60 -12.07 10.58 -7.48
N LEU A 61 -11.57 9.37 -7.20
CA LEU A 61 -10.79 8.63 -8.18
C LEU A 61 -11.72 7.94 -9.17
N GLU A 62 -11.46 8.17 -10.44
CA GLU A 62 -12.09 7.46 -11.55
C GLU A 62 -11.07 6.49 -12.15
N TYR A 63 -11.52 5.30 -12.49
CA TYR A 63 -10.73 4.30 -13.19
C TYR A 63 -11.61 3.59 -14.21
N GLU A 64 -11.00 3.16 -15.28
CA GLU A 64 -11.68 2.43 -16.35
C GLU A 64 -10.97 1.09 -16.60
N VAL A 65 -11.77 0.05 -16.68
CA VAL A 65 -11.30 -1.30 -17.01
C VAL A 65 -12.36 -1.95 -17.91
N SER A 66 -11.93 -2.50 -19.05
CA SER A 66 -12.86 -3.12 -19.97
C SER A 66 -13.28 -4.52 -19.50
N GLU A 67 -14.51 -4.91 -19.82
CA GLU A 67 -15.02 -6.26 -19.59
C GLU A 67 -14.13 -7.35 -20.24
N GLU A 68 -13.53 -7.04 -21.40
CA GLU A 68 -12.63 -7.95 -22.10
C GLU A 68 -11.32 -8.16 -21.32
N GLU A 69 -10.80 -7.11 -20.66
CA GLU A 69 -9.61 -7.22 -19.82
C GLU A 69 -9.92 -7.97 -18.53
N LEU A 70 -11.06 -7.70 -17.90
CA LEU A 70 -11.49 -8.45 -16.72
C LEU A 70 -11.60 -9.94 -17.01
N LYS A 71 -12.10 -10.34 -18.19
CA LYS A 71 -12.21 -11.74 -18.59
C LYS A 71 -10.87 -12.45 -18.74
N LYS A 72 -9.76 -11.72 -18.93
CA LYS A 72 -8.41 -12.31 -19.00
C LYS A 72 -7.88 -12.73 -17.63
N ILE A 73 -8.47 -12.23 -16.54
CA ILE A 73 -8.10 -12.58 -15.18
C ILE A 73 -8.55 -14.02 -14.90
N PRO A 74 -7.63 -14.96 -14.56
CA PRO A 74 -7.99 -16.33 -14.24
C PRO A 74 -8.90 -16.39 -13.00
N GLU A 75 -10.01 -17.13 -13.11
CA GLU A 75 -10.93 -17.32 -11.98
C GLU A 75 -10.38 -18.25 -10.90
N THR A 76 -9.48 -19.14 -11.27
CA THR A 76 -8.90 -20.15 -10.40
C THR A 76 -7.41 -20.30 -10.63
N GLY A 77 -6.72 -20.91 -9.68
CA GLY A 77 -5.27 -21.15 -9.75
C GLY A 77 -4.41 -19.94 -9.34
N PRO A 78 -3.14 -20.17 -9.08
CA PRO A 78 -2.23 -19.11 -8.67
C PRO A 78 -1.74 -18.32 -9.86
N PHE A 79 -1.60 -17.01 -9.69
CA PHE A 79 -0.87 -16.17 -10.63
C PHE A 79 -0.29 -14.94 -9.94
N ILE A 80 0.69 -14.33 -10.58
CA ILE A 80 1.33 -13.10 -10.11
C ILE A 80 0.94 -11.96 -11.05
N ILE A 81 0.49 -10.86 -10.48
CA ILE A 81 0.27 -9.61 -11.18
C ILE A 81 1.46 -8.70 -10.97
N VAL A 82 1.96 -8.17 -12.06
CA VAL A 82 3.07 -7.22 -12.08
C VAL A 82 2.57 -5.89 -12.62
N CYS A 83 2.76 -4.82 -11.84
CA CYS A 83 2.29 -3.48 -12.20
C CYS A 83 3.39 -2.44 -12.01
N ASN A 84 3.29 -1.31 -12.72
CA ASN A 84 3.96 -0.07 -12.37
C ASN A 84 3.33 0.56 -11.12
N HIS A 85 3.98 1.55 -10.53
CA HIS A 85 3.61 2.09 -9.21
C HIS A 85 3.59 3.63 -9.18
N PRO A 86 2.77 4.29 -10.02
CA PRO A 86 2.82 5.75 -10.16
C PRO A 86 2.23 6.52 -8.97
N TYR A 87 1.27 5.96 -8.25
CA TYR A 87 0.53 6.65 -7.19
C TYR A 87 0.72 6.06 -5.79
N GLY A 88 1.66 5.15 -5.63
CA GLY A 88 1.98 4.57 -4.32
C GLY A 88 0.90 3.65 -3.77
N GLY A 89 0.58 3.77 -2.48
CA GLY A 89 -0.36 2.86 -1.81
C GLY A 89 -1.75 2.74 -2.45
N ILE A 90 -2.16 3.74 -3.25
CA ILE A 90 -3.44 3.74 -3.95
C ILE A 90 -3.46 2.71 -5.07
N ASP A 91 -2.35 2.50 -5.77
CA ASP A 91 -2.29 1.51 -6.86
C ASP A 91 -2.62 0.10 -6.35
N GLY A 92 -2.09 -0.26 -5.17
CA GLY A 92 -2.40 -1.55 -4.54
C GLY A 92 -3.89 -1.68 -4.18
N MET A 93 -4.52 -0.62 -3.70
CA MET A 93 -5.94 -0.61 -3.34
C MET A 93 -6.84 -0.67 -4.58
N LEU A 94 -6.51 0.07 -5.64
CA LEU A 94 -7.20 0.00 -6.93
C LEU A 94 -7.09 -1.40 -7.55
N LEU A 95 -5.90 -2.01 -7.47
CA LEU A 95 -5.69 -3.35 -7.98
C LEU A 95 -6.55 -4.38 -7.26
N VAL A 96 -6.64 -4.31 -5.92
CA VAL A 96 -7.55 -5.14 -5.13
C VAL A 96 -8.99 -4.92 -5.56
N LYS A 97 -9.41 -3.66 -5.75
CA LYS A 97 -10.78 -3.31 -6.18
C LYS A 97 -11.13 -3.86 -7.56
N ILE A 98 -10.22 -3.77 -8.51
CA ILE A 98 -10.43 -4.29 -9.88
C ILE A 98 -10.54 -5.82 -9.84
N LEU A 99 -9.67 -6.47 -9.09
CA LEU A 99 -9.62 -7.93 -9.04
C LEU A 99 -10.79 -8.56 -8.28
N GLU A 100 -11.42 -7.84 -7.35
CA GLU A 100 -12.59 -8.32 -6.60
C GLU A 100 -13.70 -8.83 -7.53
N HIS A 101 -13.81 -8.27 -8.75
CA HIS A 101 -14.78 -8.72 -9.73
C HIS A 101 -14.60 -10.19 -10.16
N ARG A 102 -13.40 -10.75 -9.97
CA ARG A 102 -13.07 -12.12 -10.41
C ARG A 102 -12.43 -12.95 -9.30
N ARG A 103 -11.67 -12.31 -8.38
CA ARG A 103 -10.86 -12.95 -7.36
C ARG A 103 -10.88 -12.13 -6.08
N ASN A 104 -11.22 -12.76 -4.98
CA ASN A 104 -11.24 -12.14 -3.64
C ASN A 104 -10.08 -12.60 -2.74
N ASP A 105 -9.14 -13.37 -3.28
CA ASP A 105 -8.02 -13.97 -2.57
C ASP A 105 -6.66 -13.33 -2.89
N ILE A 106 -6.70 -12.07 -3.33
CA ILE A 106 -5.50 -11.30 -3.65
C ILE A 106 -4.75 -10.86 -2.39
N LYS A 107 -3.42 -10.92 -2.46
CA LYS A 107 -2.52 -10.18 -1.57
C LYS A 107 -1.56 -9.32 -2.37
N VAL A 108 -1.28 -8.14 -1.84
CA VAL A 108 -0.35 -7.16 -2.43
C VAL A 108 0.92 -7.12 -1.59
N MET A 109 2.07 -7.40 -2.20
CA MET A 109 3.35 -7.19 -1.53
C MET A 109 3.54 -5.69 -1.28
N SER A 110 3.65 -5.31 -0.03
CA SER A 110 3.73 -3.92 0.40
C SER A 110 4.85 -3.71 1.41
N ASN A 111 5.33 -2.47 1.53
CA ASN A 111 6.24 -2.16 2.61
C ASN A 111 5.51 -2.22 3.98
N PHE A 112 6.28 -2.41 5.05
CA PHE A 112 5.73 -2.55 6.40
C PHE A 112 4.97 -1.30 6.90
N ILE A 113 5.16 -0.12 6.28
CA ILE A 113 4.46 1.13 6.64
C ILE A 113 2.98 1.03 6.24
N LEU A 114 2.70 0.45 5.07
CA LEU A 114 1.32 0.26 4.59
C LEU A 114 0.53 -0.75 5.45
N ASN A 115 1.22 -1.63 6.14
CA ASN A 115 0.60 -2.55 7.11
C ASN A 115 -0.05 -1.83 8.31
N LYS A 116 0.30 -0.56 8.54
CA LYS A 116 -0.35 0.30 9.55
C LYS A 116 -1.75 0.73 9.16
N ILE A 117 -2.12 0.59 7.90
CA ILE A 117 -3.48 0.82 7.42
C ILE A 117 -4.31 -0.42 7.78
N GLU A 118 -4.60 -0.55 9.08
CA GLU A 118 -5.29 -1.70 9.67
C GLU A 118 -6.56 -2.11 8.92
N PRO A 119 -7.43 -1.19 8.41
CA PRO A 119 -8.62 -1.52 7.66
C PRO A 119 -8.43 -2.41 6.43
N VAL A 120 -7.24 -2.39 5.80
CA VAL A 120 -6.91 -3.18 4.60
C VAL A 120 -5.76 -4.15 4.82
N SER A 121 -5.36 -4.38 6.06
CA SER A 121 -4.24 -5.26 6.41
C SER A 121 -4.41 -6.70 5.88
N GLU A 122 -5.64 -7.15 5.70
CA GLU A 122 -5.96 -8.45 5.12
C GLU A 122 -5.48 -8.62 3.67
N TYR A 123 -5.38 -7.53 2.91
CA TYR A 123 -4.86 -7.56 1.54
C TYR A 123 -3.35 -7.36 1.46
N MET A 124 -2.71 -6.96 2.56
CA MET A 124 -1.30 -6.60 2.56
C MET A 124 -0.42 -7.77 2.97
N LEU A 125 0.65 -7.98 2.22
CA LEU A 125 1.71 -8.91 2.55
C LEU A 125 3.00 -8.10 2.78
N PRO A 126 3.39 -7.90 4.06
CA PRO A 126 4.49 -7.00 4.37
C PRO A 126 5.84 -7.58 3.96
N VAL A 127 6.61 -6.77 3.25
CA VAL A 127 8.02 -6.99 2.95
C VAL A 127 8.82 -5.76 3.36
N ASN A 128 10.09 -5.93 3.66
CA ASN A 128 10.96 -4.81 3.95
C ASN A 128 11.89 -4.53 2.76
N PRO A 129 11.60 -3.51 1.91
CA PRO A 129 12.42 -3.20 0.75
C PRO A 129 13.73 -2.49 1.13
N PHE A 130 13.87 -2.02 2.39
CA PHE A 130 15.02 -1.21 2.82
C PHE A 130 16.10 -2.02 3.53
N GLU A 131 16.14 -3.32 3.35
CA GLU A 131 17.07 -4.17 4.07
C GLU A 131 18.54 -3.94 3.67
N ARG A 132 19.22 -3.25 4.55
CA ARG A 132 20.64 -3.52 4.75
C ARG A 132 20.76 -4.82 5.55
N ARG A 133 21.66 -5.70 5.16
CA ARG A 133 21.97 -7.08 5.62
C ARG A 133 21.60 -7.54 7.06
N LYS A 134 21.18 -6.64 7.95
CA LYS A 134 20.89 -6.96 9.37
C LYS A 134 19.47 -7.47 9.62
N ASP A 135 18.54 -7.25 8.69
CA ASP A 135 17.11 -7.58 8.85
C ASP A 135 16.61 -8.59 7.81
N ALA A 136 17.53 -9.35 7.19
CA ALA A 136 17.22 -10.36 6.15
C ALA A 136 16.13 -11.38 6.58
N ALA A 137 15.97 -11.61 7.89
CA ALA A 137 14.95 -12.51 8.41
C ALA A 137 13.51 -12.01 8.16
N SER A 138 13.25 -10.68 8.15
CA SER A 138 11.90 -10.14 7.93
C SER A 138 11.50 -10.22 6.47
N SER A 139 12.41 -9.95 5.53
CA SER A 139 12.15 -10.10 4.09
C SER A 139 11.97 -11.55 3.70
N LEU A 140 12.78 -12.46 4.23
CA LEU A 140 12.62 -13.90 4.01
C LEU A 140 11.25 -14.39 4.49
N LYS A 141 10.75 -13.87 5.61
CA LYS A 141 9.42 -14.19 6.11
C LYS A 141 8.34 -13.74 5.12
N GLY A 142 8.42 -12.51 4.61
CA GLY A 142 7.47 -11.98 3.62
C GLY A 142 7.47 -12.80 2.33
N ILE A 143 8.65 -13.13 1.80
CA ILE A 143 8.80 -13.99 0.62
C ILE A 143 8.22 -15.37 0.86
N LYS A 144 8.47 -15.97 2.02
CA LYS A 144 7.91 -17.28 2.38
C LYS A 144 6.40 -17.24 2.41
N MET A 145 5.80 -16.23 3.04
CA MET A 145 4.34 -16.03 3.06
C MET A 145 3.76 -15.84 1.65
N ALA A 146 4.47 -15.13 0.76
CA ALA A 146 4.07 -14.95 -0.63
C ALA A 146 4.04 -16.27 -1.39
N LEU A 147 5.09 -17.10 -1.22
CA LEU A 147 5.18 -18.40 -1.85
C LEU A 147 4.11 -19.38 -1.32
N GLU A 148 3.83 -19.36 -0.02
CA GLU A 148 2.76 -20.14 0.59
C GLU A 148 1.40 -19.73 0.01
N HIS A 149 1.12 -18.44 -0.09
CA HIS A 149 -0.10 -17.88 -0.67
C HIS A 149 -0.31 -18.35 -2.12
N LEU A 150 0.75 -18.32 -2.93
CA LEU A 150 0.69 -18.83 -4.31
C LEU A 150 0.51 -20.35 -4.36
N ARG A 151 1.15 -21.12 -3.47
CA ARG A 151 0.97 -22.59 -3.40
C ARG A 151 -0.46 -22.99 -3.03
N GLU A 152 -1.16 -22.15 -2.30
CA GLU A 152 -2.59 -22.31 -1.99
C GLU A 152 -3.50 -21.98 -3.17
N GLY A 153 -2.96 -21.64 -4.34
CA GLY A 153 -3.74 -21.31 -5.54
C GLY A 153 -4.24 -19.87 -5.60
N LYS A 154 -3.67 -18.97 -4.79
CA LYS A 154 -4.13 -17.59 -4.61
C LYS A 154 -3.33 -16.59 -5.43
N VAL A 155 -3.81 -15.34 -5.48
CA VAL A 155 -3.27 -14.26 -6.31
C VAL A 155 -2.29 -13.39 -5.51
N LEU A 156 -1.14 -13.11 -6.11
CA LEU A 156 -0.13 -12.21 -5.56
C LEU A 156 0.09 -11.03 -6.51
N ALA A 157 0.01 -9.81 -5.99
CA ALA A 157 0.39 -8.60 -6.71
C ALA A 157 1.74 -8.08 -6.23
N ILE A 158 2.58 -7.67 -7.17
CA ILE A 158 3.88 -7.09 -6.91
C ILE A 158 4.12 -5.83 -7.74
N PHE A 159 4.86 -4.90 -7.18
CA PHE A 159 5.37 -3.70 -7.84
C PHE A 159 6.89 -3.81 -7.91
N PRO A 160 7.47 -4.32 -9.01
CA PRO A 160 8.88 -4.72 -9.06
C PRO A 160 9.88 -3.58 -8.86
N ALA A 161 9.47 -2.34 -9.19
CA ALA A 161 10.30 -1.17 -8.95
C ALA A 161 10.61 -0.96 -7.45
N GLY A 162 9.75 -1.46 -6.55
CA GLY A 162 9.89 -1.33 -5.10
C GLY A 162 9.71 0.09 -4.56
N GLU A 163 9.53 1.06 -5.45
CA GLU A 163 9.32 2.48 -5.16
C GLU A 163 8.31 3.08 -6.14
N VAL A 164 7.79 4.25 -5.80
CA VAL A 164 6.86 4.98 -6.67
C VAL A 164 7.58 5.39 -7.95
N SER A 165 6.96 5.10 -9.10
CA SER A 165 7.52 5.40 -10.42
C SER A 165 7.72 6.91 -10.58
N SER A 166 8.91 7.31 -11.00
CA SER A 166 9.26 8.69 -11.33
C SER A 166 9.69 8.79 -12.80
N TYR A 167 9.40 9.93 -13.42
CA TYR A 167 9.97 10.23 -14.73
C TYR A 167 11.41 10.71 -14.53
N ASN A 168 12.37 10.05 -15.17
CA ASN A 168 13.70 10.63 -15.35
C ASN A 168 13.65 11.52 -16.59
N GLU A 169 14.08 12.78 -16.48
CA GLU A 169 14.13 13.71 -17.60
C GLU A 169 15.19 13.33 -18.66
N ASP A 170 15.97 12.28 -18.40
CA ASP A 170 17.10 11.85 -19.26
C ASP A 170 16.75 10.69 -20.23
N ASN A 171 15.43 10.39 -20.45
CA ASN A 171 14.98 9.42 -21.46
C ASN A 171 13.85 9.99 -22.31
#